data_011e86cbede889c8ab4ec5443de208f3
#
_entry.id   011e86cbede889c8ab4ec5443de208f3
#
_cell.length_a   1.000
_cell.length_b   1.000
_cell.length_c   1.000
_cell.angle_alpha   90.00
_cell.angle_beta   90.00
_cell.angle_gamma   90.00
#
_symmetry.space_group_name_H-M   'P 1'
#
loop_
_entity.id
_entity.type
_entity.pdbx_description
1 polymer ?
#
loop_
_entity_poly.entity_id
_entity_poly.type
_entity_poly.pdbx_seq_one_letter_code
_entity_poly.pdbx_strand_id
1 'polypeptide(L)'
;MGQVSRKLKKYILGIALGIALMCGKESYAQYNREYFFWVGRSCMMNNDYQEAIRTLNTLLRFDEDAFEGYFLRGIAKYNLDDLLGAEADFSTAIRLNPVYTQAYTYRAITRSRLGNYDDALQDFREAIDLRPDLPGPYYSRGVTRLLNQQFKEAIDDFDKFIRQENKVADAFICRGLSYLHLKDTTDRKS
;
A
#
# COMPACT_ATOMS: atom_id res chain seq x y z
N MET A 1 -23.34 12.22 -4.65
CA MET A 1 -23.62 11.63 -3.33
C MET A 1 -22.48 12.02 -2.43
N GLY A 2 -22.56 12.96 -1.66
CA GLY A 2 -23.24 13.52 -0.57
C GLY A 2 -22.20 13.94 0.43
N GLN A 3 -21.84 15.25 0.44
CA GLN A 3 -21.13 15.84 1.59
C GLN A 3 -21.82 15.32 2.86
N VAL A 4 -21.11 14.51 3.64
CA VAL A 4 -21.49 14.25 5.04
C VAL A 4 -21.62 15.63 5.66
N SER A 5 -22.88 16.06 5.87
CA SER A 5 -23.24 17.41 6.28
C SER A 5 -22.35 17.83 7.44
N ARG A 6 -21.79 19.06 7.40
CA ARG A 6 -21.05 19.68 8.53
C ARG A 6 -21.80 19.53 9.86
N LYS A 7 -23.14 19.45 9.81
CA LYS A 7 -23.99 19.18 10.97
C LYS A 7 -23.81 17.75 11.52
N LEU A 8 -23.69 16.74 10.65
CA LEU A 8 -23.46 15.35 11.07
C LEU A 8 -22.08 15.19 11.70
N LYS A 9 -21.05 15.82 11.13
CA LYS A 9 -19.69 15.87 11.74
C LYS A 9 -19.72 16.49 13.14
N LYS A 10 -20.47 17.59 13.34
CA LYS A 10 -20.63 18.24 14.65
C LYS A 10 -21.45 17.37 15.63
N TYR A 11 -22.46 16.65 15.15
CA TYR A 11 -23.27 15.77 15.98
C TYR A 11 -22.46 14.56 16.47
N ILE A 12 -21.68 13.93 15.58
CA ILE A 12 -20.78 12.83 15.92
C ILE A 12 -19.70 13.29 16.90
N LEU A 13 -19.14 14.48 16.69
CA LEU A 13 -18.18 15.08 17.62
C LEU A 13 -18.79 15.38 19.00
N GLY A 14 -20.06 15.82 19.04
CA GLY A 14 -20.80 16.07 20.28
C GLY A 14 -21.12 14.81 21.06
N ILE A 15 -21.49 13.72 20.36
CA ILE A 15 -21.71 12.40 20.96
C ILE A 15 -20.39 11.84 21.49
N ALA A 16 -19.28 12.01 20.74
CA ALA A 16 -17.94 11.61 21.18
C ALA A 16 -17.51 12.33 22.46
N LEU A 17 -17.76 13.65 22.55
CA LEU A 17 -17.48 14.40 23.79
C LEU A 17 -18.38 13.95 24.96
N GLY A 18 -19.64 13.62 24.70
CA GLY A 18 -20.59 13.13 25.72
C GLY A 18 -20.18 11.76 26.28
N ILE A 19 -19.74 10.85 25.43
CA ILE A 19 -19.26 9.52 25.84
C ILE A 19 -17.93 9.64 26.62
N ALA A 20 -17.07 10.59 26.25
CA ALA A 20 -15.80 10.84 26.93
C ALA A 20 -15.95 11.33 28.36
N LEU A 21 -17.02 12.05 28.66
CA LEU A 21 -17.34 12.50 30.01
C LEU A 21 -17.89 11.36 30.90
N MET A 22 -18.39 10.29 30.27
CA MET A 22 -18.99 9.14 30.99
C MET A 22 -18.07 7.92 31.09
N CYS A 23 -17.10 7.77 30.18
CA CYS A 23 -16.11 6.69 30.20
C CYS A 23 -14.72 7.29 30.38
N GLY A 24 -13.89 6.73 31.24
CA GLY A 24 -12.56 7.26 31.57
C GLY A 24 -11.65 7.54 30.38
N LYS A 25 -10.53 8.21 30.61
CA LYS A 25 -9.59 8.71 29.58
C LYS A 25 -9.17 7.67 28.51
N GLU A 26 -9.07 6.40 28.88
CA GLU A 26 -8.71 5.31 27.97
C GLU A 26 -9.78 5.03 26.89
N SER A 27 -11.05 5.02 27.28
CA SER A 27 -12.17 4.84 26.32
C SER A 27 -12.28 6.00 25.34
N TYR A 28 -11.94 7.22 25.77
CA TYR A 28 -11.93 8.40 24.91
C TYR A 28 -10.80 8.36 23.88
N ALA A 29 -9.61 7.95 24.29
CA ALA A 29 -8.48 7.79 23.39
C ALA A 29 -8.74 6.71 22.34
N GLN A 30 -9.29 5.56 22.74
CA GLN A 30 -9.64 4.46 21.84
C GLN A 30 -10.75 4.86 20.87
N TYR A 31 -11.79 5.56 21.33
CA TYR A 31 -12.87 6.05 20.47
C TYR A 31 -12.35 7.03 19.41
N ASN A 32 -11.46 7.95 19.79
CA ASN A 32 -10.84 8.88 18.83
C ASN A 32 -9.96 8.15 17.82
N ARG A 33 -9.19 7.14 18.24
CA ARG A 33 -8.38 6.32 17.35
C ARG A 33 -9.24 5.65 16.26
N GLU A 34 -10.28 4.91 16.66
CA GLU A 34 -11.18 4.22 15.74
C GLU A 34 -11.90 5.18 14.81
N TYR A 35 -12.36 6.31 15.32
CA TYR A 35 -13.03 7.35 14.54
C TYR A 35 -12.12 7.90 13.43
N PHE A 36 -10.91 8.35 13.76
CA PHE A 36 -9.98 8.90 12.78
C PHE A 36 -9.50 7.84 11.78
N PHE A 37 -9.31 6.61 12.23
CA PHE A 37 -8.98 5.50 11.35
C PHE A 37 -10.10 5.23 10.33
N TRP A 38 -11.36 5.15 10.80
CA TRP A 38 -12.51 4.95 9.93
C TRP A 38 -12.71 6.11 8.95
N VAL A 39 -12.60 7.36 9.40
CA VAL A 39 -12.70 8.55 8.52
C VAL A 39 -11.59 8.55 7.49
N GLY A 40 -10.35 8.27 7.89
CA GLY A 40 -9.22 8.17 6.98
C GLY A 40 -9.47 7.13 5.87
N ARG A 41 -9.92 5.92 6.24
CA ARG A 41 -10.31 4.89 5.26
C ARG A 41 -11.46 5.34 4.34
N SER A 42 -12.45 6.02 4.88
CA SER A 42 -13.56 6.54 4.06
C SER A 42 -13.09 7.57 3.04
N CYS A 43 -12.17 8.46 3.43
CA CYS A 43 -11.54 9.41 2.50
C CYS A 43 -10.74 8.67 1.40
N MET A 44 -10.01 7.61 1.75
CA MET A 44 -9.31 6.76 0.78
C MET A 44 -10.26 6.13 -0.24
N MET A 45 -11.41 5.62 0.21
CA MET A 45 -12.42 5.03 -0.68
C MET A 45 -13.04 6.04 -1.65
N ASN A 46 -13.07 7.32 -1.26
CA ASN A 46 -13.59 8.43 -2.09
C ASN A 46 -12.47 9.10 -2.92
N ASN A 47 -11.24 8.58 -2.89
CA ASN A 47 -10.05 9.16 -3.51
C ASN A 47 -9.71 10.58 -3.01
N ASP A 48 -10.21 10.96 -1.83
CA ASP A 48 -9.85 12.23 -1.18
C ASP A 48 -8.57 12.05 -0.34
N TYR A 49 -7.46 11.87 -1.06
CA TYR A 49 -6.16 11.53 -0.45
C TYR A 49 -5.62 12.64 0.44
N GLN A 50 -5.91 13.91 0.12
CA GLN A 50 -5.45 15.02 0.95
C GLN A 50 -6.16 15.04 2.31
N GLU A 51 -7.47 14.84 2.33
CA GLU A 51 -8.23 14.77 3.58
C GLU A 51 -7.89 13.50 4.36
N ALA A 52 -7.62 12.39 3.65
CA ALA A 52 -7.11 11.16 4.26
C ALA A 52 -5.81 11.44 5.02
N ILE A 53 -4.83 12.12 4.41
CA ILE A 53 -3.56 12.48 5.07
C ILE A 53 -3.79 13.35 6.30
N ARG A 54 -4.65 14.37 6.22
CA ARG A 54 -4.96 15.24 7.37
C ARG A 54 -5.56 14.46 8.54
N THR A 55 -6.51 13.58 8.22
CA THR A 55 -7.20 12.75 9.20
C THR A 55 -6.24 11.73 9.83
N LEU A 56 -5.41 11.06 9.01
CA LEU A 56 -4.44 10.09 9.48
C LEU A 56 -3.30 10.75 10.27
N ASN A 57 -2.90 11.98 9.93
CA ASN A 57 -1.98 12.77 10.76
C ASN A 57 -2.55 13.01 12.15
N THR A 58 -3.87 13.22 12.24
CA THR A 58 -4.52 13.39 13.56
C THR A 58 -4.54 12.08 14.31
N LEU A 59 -4.87 10.96 13.66
CA LEU A 59 -4.78 9.61 14.25
C LEU A 59 -3.39 9.36 14.85
N LEU A 60 -2.34 9.59 14.07
CA LEU A 60 -0.96 9.30 14.45
C LEU A 60 -0.38 10.23 15.54
N ARG A 61 -1.07 11.33 15.85
CA ARG A 61 -0.79 12.15 17.04
C ARG A 61 -1.34 11.53 18.33
N PHE A 62 -2.43 10.76 18.24
CA PHE A 62 -3.02 10.05 19.38
C PHE A 62 -2.44 8.67 19.59
N ASP A 63 -2.00 8.03 18.49
CA ASP A 63 -1.47 6.68 18.48
C ASP A 63 -0.29 6.59 17.49
N GLU A 64 0.90 6.80 18.03
CA GLU A 64 2.15 6.75 17.26
C GLU A 64 2.52 5.33 16.82
N ASP A 65 1.90 4.31 17.42
CA ASP A 65 2.15 2.89 17.12
C ASP A 65 1.10 2.29 16.16
N ALA A 66 0.16 3.12 15.64
CA ALA A 66 -0.84 2.68 14.68
C ALA A 66 -0.23 2.38 13.30
N PHE A 67 0.35 1.19 13.11
CA PHE A 67 1.02 0.81 11.86
C PHE A 67 0.09 0.89 10.65
N GLU A 68 -1.21 0.56 10.79
CA GLU A 68 -2.19 0.72 9.71
C GLU A 68 -2.41 2.19 9.33
N GLY A 69 -2.29 3.11 10.29
CA GLY A 69 -2.37 4.55 10.06
C GLY A 69 -1.25 5.05 9.15
N TYR A 70 -0.01 4.62 9.43
CA TYR A 70 1.13 4.90 8.55
C TYR A 70 0.94 4.25 7.18
N PHE A 71 0.51 3.00 7.13
CA PHE A 71 0.27 2.31 5.86
C PHE A 71 -0.76 3.03 4.99
N LEU A 72 -1.92 3.40 5.54
CA LEU A 72 -2.96 4.13 4.80
C LEU A 72 -2.48 5.51 4.36
N ARG A 73 -1.72 6.23 5.20
CA ARG A 73 -1.13 7.52 4.85
C ARG A 73 -0.09 7.38 3.74
N GLY A 74 0.71 6.31 3.78
CA GLY A 74 1.64 5.96 2.72
C GLY A 74 0.92 5.74 1.38
N ILE A 75 -0.20 5.00 1.38
CA ILE A 75 -1.02 4.83 0.16
C ILE A 75 -1.58 6.17 -0.34
N ALA A 76 -2.07 7.03 0.56
CA ALA A 76 -2.58 8.35 0.18
C ALA A 76 -1.49 9.22 -0.46
N LYS A 77 -0.28 9.25 0.12
CA LYS A 77 0.88 9.94 -0.42
C LYS A 77 1.32 9.37 -1.78
N TYR A 78 1.35 8.04 -1.90
CA TYR A 78 1.66 7.36 -3.16
C TYR A 78 0.73 7.80 -4.30
N ASN A 79 -0.57 7.89 -4.02
CA ASN A 79 -1.56 8.34 -5.01
C ASN A 79 -1.46 9.83 -5.33
N LEU A 80 -0.85 10.64 -4.48
CA LEU A 80 -0.53 12.05 -4.71
C LEU A 80 0.88 12.26 -5.29
N ASP A 81 1.56 11.18 -5.68
CA ASP A 81 2.93 11.17 -6.21
C ASP A 81 4.02 11.61 -5.23
N ASP A 82 3.70 11.69 -3.93
CA ASP A 82 4.69 11.87 -2.86
C ASP A 82 5.34 10.51 -2.53
N LEU A 83 6.19 10.04 -3.45
CA LEU A 83 6.79 8.70 -3.37
C LEU A 83 7.76 8.58 -2.19
N LEU A 84 8.54 9.62 -1.88
CA LEU A 84 9.48 9.59 -0.75
C LEU A 84 8.74 9.59 0.58
N GLY A 85 7.69 10.39 0.70
CA GLY A 85 6.84 10.38 1.89
C GLY A 85 6.07 9.07 2.06
N ALA A 86 5.68 8.41 0.96
CA ALA A 86 5.06 7.09 0.98
C ALA A 86 6.04 6.01 1.46
N GLU A 87 7.27 5.98 0.91
CA GLU A 87 8.31 5.03 1.34
C GLU A 87 8.64 5.14 2.82
N ALA A 88 8.73 6.38 3.35
CA ALA A 88 8.97 6.63 4.76
C ALA A 88 7.83 6.08 5.64
N ASP A 89 6.58 6.30 5.24
CA ASP A 89 5.41 5.82 5.97
C ASP A 89 5.31 4.28 5.94
N PHE A 90 5.55 3.64 4.79
CA PHE A 90 5.59 2.17 4.70
C PHE A 90 6.73 1.59 5.53
N SER A 91 7.89 2.23 5.57
CA SER A 91 9.03 1.82 6.39
C SER A 91 8.69 1.89 7.88
N THR A 92 7.94 2.92 8.31
CA THR A 92 7.46 3.02 9.68
C THR A 92 6.44 1.93 9.99
N ALA A 93 5.50 1.65 9.08
CA ALA A 93 4.53 0.57 9.24
C ALA A 93 5.21 -0.81 9.40
N ILE A 94 6.27 -1.09 8.61
CA ILE A 94 7.06 -2.32 8.71
C ILE A 94 7.81 -2.40 10.05
N ARG A 95 8.40 -1.29 10.49
CA ARG A 95 9.10 -1.25 11.79
C ARG A 95 8.17 -1.56 12.96
N LEU A 96 6.94 -1.06 12.91
CA LEU A 96 5.91 -1.29 13.92
C LEU A 96 5.28 -2.69 13.82
N ASN A 97 5.12 -3.21 12.62
CA ASN A 97 4.60 -4.56 12.37
C ASN A 97 5.41 -5.27 11.26
N PRO A 98 6.48 -5.99 11.62
CA PRO A 98 7.38 -6.64 10.66
C PRO A 98 6.76 -7.78 9.85
N VAL A 99 5.57 -8.25 10.20
CA VAL A 99 4.86 -9.30 9.44
C VAL A 99 3.75 -8.75 8.55
N TYR A 100 3.66 -7.42 8.40
CA TYR A 100 2.63 -6.77 7.61
C TYR A 100 2.99 -6.77 6.12
N THR A 101 2.67 -7.85 5.44
CA THR A 101 3.01 -8.15 4.04
C THR A 101 2.65 -7.03 3.06
N GLN A 102 1.50 -6.36 3.28
CA GLN A 102 1.06 -5.27 2.41
C GLN A 102 2.02 -4.09 2.43
N ALA A 103 2.61 -3.76 3.59
CA ALA A 103 3.54 -2.64 3.69
C ALA A 103 4.83 -2.90 2.89
N TYR A 104 5.36 -4.13 2.92
CA TYR A 104 6.48 -4.52 2.06
C TYR A 104 6.11 -4.41 0.58
N THR A 105 4.94 -4.92 0.19
CA THR A 105 4.50 -4.89 -1.21
C THR A 105 4.38 -3.45 -1.72
N TYR A 106 3.73 -2.56 -0.96
CA TYR A 106 3.56 -1.16 -1.38
C TYR A 106 4.86 -0.36 -1.32
N ARG A 107 5.77 -0.65 -0.36
CA ARG A 107 7.09 -0.05 -0.35
C ARG A 107 7.91 -0.47 -1.57
N ALA A 108 7.85 -1.74 -1.93
CA ALA A 108 8.49 -2.27 -3.14
C ALA A 108 7.96 -1.60 -4.41
N ILE A 109 6.64 -1.47 -4.56
CA ILE A 109 6.03 -0.77 -5.69
C ILE A 109 6.50 0.69 -5.74
N THR A 110 6.57 1.35 -4.59
CA THR A 110 7.04 2.74 -4.47
C THR A 110 8.50 2.87 -4.88
N ARG A 111 9.37 1.98 -4.39
CA ARG A 111 10.80 1.91 -4.75
C ARG A 111 11.02 1.63 -6.23
N SER A 112 10.19 0.74 -6.81
CA SER A 112 10.22 0.46 -8.25
C SER A 112 9.90 1.72 -9.07
N ARG A 113 8.91 2.53 -8.65
CA ARG A 113 8.61 3.82 -9.30
C ARG A 113 9.74 4.85 -9.14
N LEU A 114 10.49 4.79 -8.03
CA LEU A 114 11.68 5.62 -7.82
C LEU A 114 12.92 5.13 -8.60
N GLY A 115 12.84 3.98 -9.28
CA GLY A 115 13.95 3.36 -9.98
C GLY A 115 14.89 2.54 -9.09
N ASN A 116 14.59 2.39 -7.80
CA ASN A 116 15.36 1.62 -6.82
C ASN A 116 14.98 0.13 -6.90
N TYR A 117 15.29 -0.49 -8.05
CA TYR A 117 14.79 -1.84 -8.38
C TYR A 117 15.34 -2.93 -7.43
N ASP A 118 16.60 -2.86 -7.02
CA ASP A 118 17.20 -3.89 -6.16
C ASP A 118 16.54 -3.91 -4.78
N ASP A 119 16.32 -2.74 -4.17
CA ASP A 119 15.63 -2.61 -2.90
C ASP A 119 14.15 -3.03 -3.03
N ALA A 120 13.50 -2.71 -4.15
CA ALA A 120 12.14 -3.15 -4.44
C ALA A 120 12.05 -4.68 -4.53
N LEU A 121 12.99 -5.32 -5.23
CA LEU A 121 13.04 -6.78 -5.36
C LEU A 121 13.29 -7.47 -4.02
N GLN A 122 14.03 -6.85 -3.11
CA GLN A 122 14.21 -7.36 -1.75
C GLN A 122 12.90 -7.30 -0.96
N ASP A 123 12.20 -6.17 -0.97
CA ASP A 123 10.92 -6.04 -0.29
C ASP A 123 9.87 -7.04 -0.83
N PHE A 124 9.84 -7.29 -2.15
CA PHE A 124 8.96 -8.33 -2.71
C PHE A 124 9.34 -9.72 -2.24
N ARG A 125 10.63 -10.03 -2.02
CA ARG A 125 11.02 -11.32 -1.43
C ARG A 125 10.45 -11.47 -0.03
N GLU A 126 10.63 -10.45 0.83
CA GLU A 126 10.06 -10.45 2.18
C GLU A 126 8.54 -10.63 2.16
N ALA A 127 7.83 -9.91 1.28
CA ALA A 127 6.38 -10.06 1.16
C ALA A 127 5.95 -11.48 0.75
N ILE A 128 6.67 -12.10 -0.18
CA ILE A 128 6.39 -13.46 -0.67
C ILE A 128 6.75 -14.50 0.39
N ASP A 129 7.84 -14.33 1.12
CA ASP A 129 8.25 -15.26 2.17
C ASP A 129 7.26 -15.25 3.34
N LEU A 130 6.71 -14.06 3.67
CA LEU A 130 5.65 -13.93 4.67
C LEU A 130 4.32 -14.54 4.20
N ARG A 131 3.95 -14.37 2.95
CA ARG A 131 2.67 -14.83 2.38
C ARG A 131 2.85 -15.30 0.94
N PRO A 132 3.33 -16.53 0.73
CA PRO A 132 3.56 -17.10 -0.61
C PRO A 132 2.27 -17.41 -1.38
N ASP A 133 1.14 -17.40 -0.68
CA ASP A 133 -0.20 -17.62 -1.23
C ASP A 133 -0.79 -16.39 -1.92
N LEU A 134 -0.25 -15.18 -1.69
CA LEU A 134 -0.76 -13.96 -2.29
C LEU A 134 -0.23 -13.76 -3.72
N PRO A 135 -1.11 -13.63 -4.74
CA PRO A 135 -0.67 -13.44 -6.12
C PRO A 135 -0.06 -12.05 -6.39
N GLY A 136 -0.60 -11.00 -5.75
CA GLY A 136 -0.22 -9.61 -6.02
C GLY A 136 1.28 -9.31 -5.97
N PRO A 137 2.04 -9.76 -4.96
CA PRO A 137 3.49 -9.56 -4.89
C PRO A 137 4.25 -10.17 -6.08
N TYR A 138 3.84 -11.35 -6.61
CA TYR A 138 4.45 -11.95 -7.79
C TYR A 138 4.24 -11.08 -9.03
N TYR A 139 3.01 -10.60 -9.26
CA TYR A 139 2.73 -9.71 -10.37
C TYR A 139 3.57 -8.44 -10.32
N SER A 140 3.57 -7.75 -9.18
CA SER A 140 4.30 -6.49 -9.01
C SER A 140 5.82 -6.69 -9.11
N ARG A 141 6.36 -7.82 -8.60
CA ARG A 141 7.77 -8.19 -8.76
C ARG A 141 8.12 -8.48 -10.22
N GLY A 142 7.24 -9.19 -10.94
CA GLY A 142 7.38 -9.45 -12.37
C GLY A 142 7.46 -8.15 -13.18
N VAL A 143 6.60 -7.17 -12.90
CA VAL A 143 6.64 -5.85 -13.53
C VAL A 143 7.97 -5.13 -13.20
N THR A 144 8.40 -5.14 -11.94
CA THR A 144 9.67 -4.54 -11.53
C THR A 144 10.86 -5.20 -12.23
N ARG A 145 10.86 -6.54 -12.36
CA ARG A 145 11.88 -7.30 -13.09
C ARG A 145 11.90 -6.97 -14.59
N LEU A 146 10.71 -6.82 -15.21
CA LEU A 146 10.60 -6.39 -16.59
C LEU A 146 11.24 -5.01 -16.80
N LEU A 147 10.96 -4.04 -15.92
CA LEU A 147 11.57 -2.71 -15.93
C LEU A 147 13.09 -2.77 -15.71
N ASN A 148 13.54 -3.66 -14.86
CA ASN A 148 14.98 -3.90 -14.58
C ASN A 148 15.64 -4.87 -15.58
N GLN A 149 15.00 -5.16 -16.71
CA GLN A 149 15.51 -6.01 -17.81
C GLN A 149 15.85 -7.46 -17.39
N GLN A 150 15.29 -7.94 -16.30
CA GLN A 150 15.39 -9.32 -15.82
C GLN A 150 14.24 -10.16 -16.42
N PHE A 151 14.28 -10.32 -17.75
CA PHE A 151 13.12 -10.82 -18.52
C PHE A 151 12.76 -12.27 -18.19
N LYS A 152 13.75 -13.13 -17.98
CA LYS A 152 13.52 -14.54 -17.66
C LYS A 152 12.82 -14.70 -16.30
N GLU A 153 13.33 -14.01 -15.30
CA GLU A 153 12.78 -14.03 -13.94
C GLU A 153 11.39 -13.35 -13.88
N ALA A 154 11.15 -12.33 -14.74
CA ALA A 154 9.83 -11.71 -14.88
C ALA A 154 8.79 -12.71 -15.41
N ILE A 155 9.16 -13.52 -16.41
CA ILE A 155 8.29 -14.61 -16.95
C ILE A 155 7.90 -15.58 -15.83
N ASP A 156 8.87 -16.03 -15.02
CA ASP A 156 8.61 -16.94 -13.90
C ASP A 156 7.62 -16.38 -12.89
N ASP A 157 7.70 -15.08 -12.60
CA ASP A 157 6.78 -14.40 -11.69
C ASP A 157 5.37 -14.26 -12.29
N PHE A 158 5.27 -13.86 -13.57
CA PHE A 158 3.98 -13.81 -14.24
C PHE A 158 3.32 -15.18 -14.36
N ASP A 159 4.09 -16.25 -14.58
CA ASP A 159 3.57 -17.61 -14.59
C ASP A 159 3.01 -18.04 -13.22
N LYS A 160 3.66 -17.64 -12.12
CA LYS A 160 3.16 -17.88 -10.76
C LYS A 160 1.86 -17.13 -10.51
N PHE A 161 1.79 -15.84 -10.92
CA PHE A 161 0.59 -15.03 -10.81
C PHE A 161 -0.58 -15.61 -11.63
N ILE A 162 -0.36 -15.91 -12.92
CA ILE A 162 -1.39 -16.39 -13.86
C ILE A 162 -1.97 -17.75 -13.41
N ARG A 163 -1.19 -18.61 -12.77
CA ARG A 163 -1.71 -19.86 -12.21
C ARG A 163 -2.77 -19.65 -11.13
N GLN A 164 -2.71 -18.55 -10.41
CA GLN A 164 -3.66 -18.21 -9.34
C GLN A 164 -4.77 -17.27 -9.85
N GLU A 165 -4.43 -16.33 -10.73
CA GLU A 165 -5.29 -15.27 -11.25
C GLU A 165 -5.23 -15.23 -12.79
N ASN A 166 -6.04 -16.07 -13.44
CA ASN A 166 -5.99 -16.27 -14.89
C ASN A 166 -6.85 -15.29 -15.71
N LYS A 167 -7.50 -14.31 -15.08
CA LYS A 167 -8.41 -13.36 -15.75
C LYS A 167 -7.79 -11.96 -15.94
N VAL A 168 -6.57 -11.74 -15.50
CA VAL A 168 -5.91 -10.43 -15.56
C VAL A 168 -5.12 -10.33 -16.86
N ALA A 169 -5.70 -9.66 -17.87
CA ALA A 169 -5.12 -9.52 -19.21
C ALA A 169 -3.70 -8.92 -19.18
N ASP A 170 -3.47 -7.93 -18.31
CA ASP A 170 -2.18 -7.25 -18.20
C ASP A 170 -1.02 -8.21 -17.84
N ALA A 171 -1.29 -9.25 -17.06
CA ALA A 171 -0.27 -10.24 -16.72
C ALA A 171 0.19 -11.04 -17.94
N PHE A 172 -0.73 -11.39 -18.85
CA PHE A 172 -0.40 -12.06 -20.10
C PHE A 172 0.35 -11.14 -21.06
N ILE A 173 -0.03 -9.87 -21.11
CA ILE A 173 0.65 -8.84 -21.92
C ILE A 173 2.08 -8.65 -21.43
N CYS A 174 2.28 -8.43 -20.13
CA CYS A 174 3.61 -8.23 -19.53
C CYS A 174 4.50 -9.48 -19.70
N ARG A 175 3.94 -10.69 -19.57
CA ARG A 175 4.65 -11.91 -19.84
C ARG A 175 5.06 -12.01 -21.32
N GLY A 176 4.16 -11.69 -22.24
CA GLY A 176 4.44 -11.66 -23.67
C GLY A 176 5.55 -10.66 -24.04
N LEU A 177 5.51 -9.46 -23.47
CA LEU A 177 6.57 -8.46 -23.61
C LEU A 177 7.92 -8.99 -23.09
N SER A 178 7.91 -9.69 -21.95
CA SER A 178 9.13 -10.29 -21.40
C SER A 178 9.75 -11.34 -22.34
N TYR A 179 8.93 -12.16 -23.00
CA TYR A 179 9.41 -13.11 -24.01
C TYR A 179 10.00 -12.40 -25.25
N LEU A 180 9.37 -11.35 -25.74
CA LEU A 180 9.87 -10.58 -26.87
C LEU A 180 11.24 -9.98 -26.57
N HIS A 181 11.39 -9.31 -25.44
CA HIS A 181 12.67 -8.71 -25.02
C HIS A 181 13.75 -9.77 -24.75
N LEU A 182 13.39 -10.92 -24.21
CA LEU A 182 14.33 -12.02 -24.00
C LEU A 182 14.88 -12.54 -25.33
N LYS A 183 14.03 -12.72 -26.35
CA LYS A 183 14.45 -13.13 -27.69
C LYS A 183 15.39 -12.09 -28.31
N ASP A 184 15.01 -10.81 -28.28
CA ASP A 184 15.84 -9.74 -28.83
C ASP A 184 17.23 -9.66 -28.18
N THR A 185 17.33 -9.95 -26.89
CA THR A 185 18.62 -9.95 -26.18
C THR A 185 19.47 -11.17 -26.50
N THR A 186 18.87 -12.32 -26.80
CA THR A 186 19.59 -13.52 -27.24
C THR A 186 20.11 -13.40 -28.68
N ASP A 187 19.30 -12.87 -29.60
CA ASP A 187 19.66 -12.68 -30.99
C ASP A 187 20.79 -11.65 -31.20
N ARG A 188 20.91 -10.65 -30.32
CA ARG A 188 22.02 -9.67 -30.33
C ARG A 188 23.35 -10.20 -29.81
N LYS A 189 23.36 -11.31 -29.08
CA LYS A 189 24.55 -11.93 -28.49
C LYS A 189 25.08 -13.12 -29.29
N SER A 190 24.34 -13.57 -30.29
CA SER A 190 24.72 -14.59 -31.25
C SER A 190 25.35 -13.97 -32.50
#